data_46fa463b2ca0fe74a44ce6ed529fb305
#
_entry.id   46fa463b2ca0fe74a44ce6ed529fb305
#
_cell.length_a   1.000
_cell.length_b   1.000
_cell.length_c   1.000
_cell.angle_alpha   90.00
_cell.angle_beta   90.00
_cell.angle_gamma   90.00
#
_symmetry.space_group_name_H-M   'P 1'
#
loop_
_entity.id
_entity.type
_entity.pdbx_description
1 polymer ?
#
loop_
_entity_poly.entity_id
_entity_poly.type
_entity_poly.pdbx_seq_one_letter_code
_entity_poly.pdbx_strand_id
1 'polypeptide(L)'
;MKLENIIVATDFSPQSDAAIRHGCGIARHAGASIRVVHVVETPADEEGLEAAREAVKEWHVSDEGKLASEIEACAGPDVQLIPETVDATSTAEGLQSVIDKHGADLVVVGSTGRSGVKRALLGSTAGKVLRTVESHVMVARGKAPSADGYRRVLLPTDFSSSAEKALKLARALAASDAQFELVHFWRVPEATRSDERSEVVIRAVADSVRKRGEELLESFQKDAPNATFVAVQASPERGIAKKLDERDYDLVVVGSYGRSKLRRWLLGSVAEYTARTAPCPVAVARPD
;
A
#
# COMPACT_ATOMS: atom_id res chain seq x y z
N MET A 1 -7.42 1.48 14.45
CA MET A 1 -6.72 2.54 13.69
C MET A 1 -7.79 3.36 13.00
N LYS A 2 -7.67 4.68 13.03
CA LYS A 2 -8.55 5.60 12.29
C LYS A 2 -7.72 6.23 11.18
N LEU A 3 -8.29 6.35 9.99
CA LEU A 3 -7.70 7.10 8.88
C LEU A 3 -8.42 8.45 8.83
N GLU A 4 -7.71 9.54 9.05
CA GLU A 4 -8.25 10.91 9.07
C GLU A 4 -7.72 11.75 7.91
N ASN A 5 -6.44 11.54 7.54
CA ASN A 5 -5.75 12.30 6.52
C ASN A 5 -5.18 11.37 5.44
N ILE A 6 -5.68 11.49 4.22
CA ILE A 6 -5.21 10.72 3.06
C ILE A 6 -4.53 11.69 2.09
N ILE A 7 -3.31 11.36 1.68
CA ILE A 7 -2.61 12.06 0.60
C ILE A 7 -2.63 11.19 -0.65
N VAL A 8 -3.02 11.76 -1.78
CA VAL A 8 -2.98 11.09 -3.09
C VAL A 8 -2.04 11.85 -4.00
N ALA A 9 -1.05 11.16 -4.56
CA ALA A 9 -0.16 11.75 -5.55
C ALA A 9 -0.73 11.61 -6.97
N THR A 10 -0.68 12.70 -7.74
CA THR A 10 -1.06 12.69 -9.16
C THR A 10 0.06 13.25 -10.04
N ASP A 11 0.21 12.66 -11.23
CA ASP A 11 1.00 13.17 -12.35
C ASP A 11 0.11 13.35 -13.60
N PHE A 12 -1.22 13.36 -13.39
CA PHE A 12 -2.24 13.46 -14.45
C PHE A 12 -2.20 12.29 -15.46
N SER A 13 -1.64 11.15 -15.06
CA SER A 13 -1.69 9.92 -15.85
C SER A 13 -2.93 9.09 -15.52
N PRO A 14 -3.39 8.20 -16.41
CA PRO A 14 -4.51 7.29 -16.12
C PRO A 14 -4.28 6.42 -14.88
N GLN A 15 -3.02 6.22 -14.49
CA GLN A 15 -2.64 5.47 -13.27
C GLN A 15 -2.80 6.32 -12.01
N SER A 16 -2.52 7.62 -12.09
CA SER A 16 -2.81 8.53 -10.98
C SER A 16 -4.31 8.79 -10.82
N ASP A 17 -5.11 8.77 -11.91
CA ASP A 17 -6.58 8.76 -11.81
C ASP A 17 -7.08 7.55 -11.01
N ALA A 18 -6.45 6.39 -11.20
CA ALA A 18 -6.77 5.23 -10.36
C ALA A 18 -6.43 5.49 -8.89
N ALA A 19 -5.29 6.15 -8.59
CA ALA A 19 -4.94 6.53 -7.21
C ALA A 19 -5.97 7.48 -6.60
N ILE A 20 -6.43 8.49 -7.36
CA ILE A 20 -7.48 9.42 -6.92
C ILE A 20 -8.77 8.67 -6.62
N ARG A 21 -9.22 7.78 -7.52
CA ARG A 21 -10.43 6.96 -7.29
C ARG A 21 -10.33 6.09 -6.04
N HIS A 22 -9.16 5.47 -5.80
CA HIS A 22 -8.92 4.68 -4.58
C HIS A 22 -8.94 5.56 -3.34
N GLY A 23 -8.24 6.71 -3.37
CA GLY A 23 -8.23 7.68 -2.28
C GLY A 23 -9.64 8.16 -1.92
N CYS A 24 -10.44 8.54 -2.91
CA CYS A 24 -11.85 8.97 -2.72
C CYS A 24 -12.72 7.85 -2.12
N GLY A 25 -12.57 6.61 -2.61
CA GLY A 25 -13.31 5.47 -2.06
C GLY A 25 -12.96 5.19 -0.60
N ILE A 26 -11.66 5.25 -0.26
CA ILE A 26 -11.17 5.08 1.12
C ILE A 26 -11.63 6.24 2.00
N ALA A 27 -11.53 7.50 1.51
CA ALA A 27 -11.96 8.67 2.26
C ALA A 27 -13.44 8.61 2.62
N ARG A 28 -14.30 8.21 1.68
CA ARG A 28 -15.75 7.99 1.94
C ARG A 28 -15.98 6.90 2.97
N HIS A 29 -15.26 5.79 2.88
CA HIS A 29 -15.37 4.69 3.82
C HIS A 29 -14.96 5.10 5.24
N ALA A 30 -13.82 5.81 5.36
CA ALA A 30 -13.23 6.18 6.64
C ALA A 30 -13.79 7.48 7.24
N GLY A 31 -14.51 8.30 6.46
CA GLY A 31 -14.87 9.67 6.82
C GLY A 31 -13.63 10.58 6.91
N ALA A 32 -12.63 10.34 6.06
CA ALA A 32 -11.34 11.05 6.06
C ALA A 32 -11.32 12.24 5.11
N SER A 33 -10.45 13.22 5.39
CA SER A 33 -10.07 14.24 4.42
C SER A 33 -9.09 13.67 3.40
N ILE A 34 -9.13 14.19 2.17
CA ILE A 34 -8.21 13.78 1.12
C ILE A 34 -7.51 15.00 0.54
N ARG A 35 -6.20 14.95 0.47
CA ARG A 35 -5.36 15.94 -0.19
C ARG A 35 -4.77 15.32 -1.45
N VAL A 36 -5.07 15.93 -2.60
CA VAL A 36 -4.53 15.49 -3.89
C VAL A 36 -3.34 16.39 -4.22
N VAL A 37 -2.16 15.79 -4.32
CA VAL A 37 -0.90 16.49 -4.45
C VAL A 37 -0.28 16.23 -5.82
N HIS A 38 -0.03 17.32 -6.54
CA HIS A 38 0.84 17.32 -7.71
C HIS A 38 2.20 17.88 -7.33
N VAL A 39 3.27 17.17 -7.63
CA VAL A 39 4.64 17.61 -7.39
C VAL A 39 5.28 18.00 -8.70
N VAL A 40 5.66 19.27 -8.83
CA VAL A 40 6.44 19.78 -9.94
C VAL A 40 7.92 19.55 -9.60
N GLU A 41 8.57 18.64 -10.35
CA GLU A 41 9.99 18.37 -10.15
C GLU A 41 10.83 19.48 -10.79
N THR A 42 11.57 20.21 -9.95
CA THR A 42 12.47 21.30 -10.36
C THR A 42 13.93 20.87 -10.25
N PRO A 43 14.81 21.28 -11.20
CA PRO A 43 16.23 21.00 -11.11
C PRO A 43 16.86 21.57 -9.81
N ALA A 44 17.86 20.88 -9.29
CA ALA A 44 18.53 21.29 -8.05
C ALA A 44 19.59 22.41 -8.25
N ASP A 45 19.92 22.76 -9.51
CA ASP A 45 20.94 23.76 -9.84
C ASP A 45 20.35 25.16 -9.97
N GLU A 46 21.08 26.18 -9.46
CA GLU A 46 20.61 27.59 -9.42
C GLU A 46 20.39 28.19 -10.82
N GLU A 47 21.15 27.81 -11.85
CA GLU A 47 21.02 28.34 -13.21
C GLU A 47 19.76 27.85 -13.94
N GLY A 48 19.31 26.62 -13.66
CA GLY A 48 18.05 26.07 -14.17
C GLY A 48 16.81 26.59 -13.44
N LEU A 49 17.00 27.04 -12.18
CA LEU A 49 15.91 27.35 -11.27
C LEU A 49 15.09 28.58 -11.67
N GLU A 50 15.71 29.65 -12.18
CA GLU A 50 14.98 30.87 -12.56
C GLU A 50 14.17 30.71 -13.84
N ALA A 51 14.75 30.08 -14.86
CA ALA A 51 14.01 29.76 -16.09
C ALA A 51 12.90 28.71 -15.85
N ALA A 52 13.17 27.73 -14.96
CA ALA A 52 12.18 26.76 -14.54
C ALA A 52 11.05 27.37 -13.70
N ARG A 53 11.34 28.32 -12.82
CA ARG A 53 10.34 29.02 -11.99
C ARG A 53 9.29 29.78 -12.79
N GLU A 54 9.68 30.42 -13.89
CA GLU A 54 8.73 31.14 -14.75
C GLU A 54 7.83 30.15 -15.51
N ALA A 55 8.41 29.09 -16.09
CA ALA A 55 7.65 28.02 -16.75
C ALA A 55 6.75 27.25 -15.78
N VAL A 56 7.22 27.03 -14.55
CA VAL A 56 6.48 26.36 -13.48
C VAL A 56 5.27 27.19 -13.02
N LYS A 57 5.37 28.52 -12.97
CA LYS A 57 4.23 29.39 -12.63
C LYS A 57 3.09 29.25 -13.65
N GLU A 58 3.41 29.18 -14.95
CA GLU A 58 2.41 28.96 -15.99
C GLU A 58 1.80 27.55 -15.91
N TRP A 59 2.59 26.54 -15.57
CA TRP A 59 2.11 25.19 -15.37
C TRP A 59 1.22 25.04 -14.12
N HIS A 60 1.57 25.71 -13.01
CA HIS A 60 0.76 25.68 -11.79
C HIS A 60 -0.69 26.12 -12.07
N VAL A 61 -0.89 27.20 -12.80
CA VAL A 61 -2.25 27.69 -13.14
C VAL A 61 -3.01 26.68 -14.01
N SER A 62 -2.33 26.04 -14.98
CA SER A 62 -2.91 25.00 -15.82
C SER A 62 -3.20 23.72 -15.05
N ASP A 63 -2.30 23.33 -14.16
CA ASP A 63 -2.39 22.07 -13.41
C ASP A 63 -3.36 22.17 -12.23
N GLU A 64 -3.52 23.33 -11.61
CA GLU A 64 -4.60 23.57 -10.64
C GLU A 64 -5.99 23.42 -11.25
N GLY A 65 -6.18 23.89 -12.49
CA GLY A 65 -7.43 23.71 -13.22
C GLY A 65 -7.72 22.24 -13.58
N LYS A 66 -6.70 21.50 -13.98
CA LYS A 66 -6.81 20.05 -14.23
C LYS A 66 -7.07 19.29 -12.94
N LEU A 67 -6.34 19.62 -11.88
CA LEU A 67 -6.50 19.01 -10.58
C LEU A 67 -7.92 19.21 -10.04
N ALA A 68 -8.47 20.41 -10.16
CA ALA A 68 -9.85 20.69 -9.76
C ALA A 68 -10.85 19.85 -10.57
N SER A 69 -10.68 19.71 -11.88
CA SER A 69 -11.59 18.93 -12.73
C SER A 69 -11.53 17.41 -12.45
N GLU A 70 -10.35 16.86 -12.19
CA GLU A 70 -10.21 15.44 -11.78
C GLU A 70 -10.84 15.19 -10.42
N ILE A 71 -10.70 16.14 -9.52
CA ILE A 71 -11.27 16.14 -8.18
C ILE A 71 -12.80 16.14 -8.24
N GLU A 72 -13.40 17.04 -9.00
CA GLU A 72 -14.87 17.12 -9.17
C GLU A 72 -15.45 15.83 -9.74
N ALA A 73 -14.74 15.20 -10.67
CA ALA A 73 -15.16 13.93 -11.28
C ALA A 73 -15.17 12.74 -10.27
N CYS A 74 -14.35 12.80 -9.22
CA CYS A 74 -14.18 11.72 -8.25
C CYS A 74 -14.85 11.98 -6.91
N ALA A 75 -15.08 13.24 -6.55
CA ALA A 75 -15.66 13.64 -5.28
C ALA A 75 -17.18 13.55 -5.33
N GLY A 76 -17.75 12.67 -4.52
CA GLY A 76 -19.12 12.87 -4.09
C GLY A 76 -19.18 14.04 -3.08
N PRO A 77 -20.38 14.53 -2.76
CA PRO A 77 -20.57 15.70 -1.87
C PRO A 77 -20.02 15.51 -0.45
N ASP A 78 -19.67 14.31 -0.07
CA ASP A 78 -19.35 13.93 1.32
C ASP A 78 -17.84 13.85 1.60
N VAL A 79 -16.96 14.15 0.64
CA VAL A 79 -15.49 14.06 0.83
C VAL A 79 -14.88 15.45 0.70
N GLN A 80 -14.22 15.90 1.78
CA GLN A 80 -13.43 17.13 1.73
C GLN A 80 -12.15 16.89 0.92
N LEU A 81 -12.08 17.46 -0.27
CA LEU A 81 -10.94 17.41 -1.16
C LEU A 81 -10.14 18.71 -1.11
N ILE A 82 -8.82 18.56 -1.00
CA ILE A 82 -7.89 19.69 -0.91
C ILE A 82 -6.83 19.50 -2.01
N PRO A 83 -6.88 20.29 -3.10
CA PRO A 83 -5.80 20.29 -4.09
C PRO A 83 -4.56 21.01 -3.52
N GLU A 84 -3.37 20.49 -3.82
CA GLU A 84 -2.10 21.13 -3.47
C GLU A 84 -1.05 20.83 -4.55
N THR A 85 -0.39 21.87 -5.03
CA THR A 85 0.77 21.75 -5.92
C THR A 85 2.01 22.20 -5.16
N VAL A 86 3.09 21.42 -5.24
CA VAL A 86 4.35 21.71 -4.53
C VAL A 86 5.55 21.53 -5.47
N ASP A 87 6.56 22.39 -5.29
CA ASP A 87 7.84 22.28 -5.96
C ASP A 87 8.82 21.48 -5.12
N ALA A 88 9.51 20.53 -5.75
CA ALA A 88 10.53 19.74 -5.08
C ALA A 88 11.53 19.15 -6.08
N THR A 89 12.69 18.70 -5.62
CA THR A 89 13.69 18.05 -6.46
C THR A 89 13.27 16.63 -6.87
N SER A 90 12.28 16.07 -6.19
CA SER A 90 11.64 14.80 -6.56
C SER A 90 10.25 14.66 -5.96
N THR A 91 9.40 13.89 -6.63
CA THR A 91 8.04 13.59 -6.14
C THR A 91 8.03 13.07 -4.69
N ALA A 92 8.98 12.21 -4.31
CA ALA A 92 9.02 11.65 -2.95
C ALA A 92 9.35 12.70 -1.89
N GLU A 93 10.24 13.66 -2.20
CA GLU A 93 10.55 14.78 -1.29
C GLU A 93 9.37 15.75 -1.18
N GLY A 94 8.72 16.08 -2.30
CA GLY A 94 7.53 16.91 -2.29
C GLY A 94 6.41 16.29 -1.45
N LEU A 95 6.14 14.99 -1.62
CA LEU A 95 5.17 14.29 -0.80
C LEU A 95 5.57 14.27 0.68
N GLN A 96 6.86 14.05 1.00
CA GLN A 96 7.33 14.06 2.38
C GLN A 96 7.13 15.45 3.02
N SER A 97 7.40 16.54 2.30
CA SER A 97 7.17 17.91 2.80
C SER A 97 5.69 18.18 3.11
N VAL A 98 4.78 17.65 2.28
CA VAL A 98 3.34 17.75 2.52
C VAL A 98 2.92 16.90 3.75
N ILE A 99 3.50 15.71 3.89
CA ILE A 99 3.27 14.84 5.07
C ILE A 99 3.75 15.54 6.35
N ASP A 100 4.94 16.13 6.34
CA ASP A 100 5.51 16.83 7.50
C ASP A 100 4.65 18.04 7.92
N LYS A 101 4.05 18.71 6.94
CA LYS A 101 3.21 19.90 7.16
C LYS A 101 1.80 19.57 7.64
N HIS A 102 1.18 18.53 7.13
CA HIS A 102 -0.25 18.25 7.33
C HIS A 102 -0.54 16.92 8.04
N GLY A 103 0.46 16.06 8.19
CA GLY A 103 0.28 14.68 8.58
C GLY A 103 -0.33 13.83 7.45
N ALA A 104 -0.11 12.53 7.50
CA ALA A 104 -0.82 11.57 6.64
C ALA A 104 -0.90 10.21 7.32
N ASP A 105 -2.08 9.63 7.36
CA ASP A 105 -2.27 8.24 7.79
C ASP A 105 -1.99 7.28 6.62
N LEU A 106 -2.34 7.72 5.40
CA LEU A 106 -2.18 6.92 4.18
C LEU A 106 -1.76 7.80 3.01
N VAL A 107 -0.72 7.38 2.29
CA VAL A 107 -0.33 7.94 1.00
C VAL A 107 -0.73 6.97 -0.11
N VAL A 108 -1.47 7.43 -1.10
CA VAL A 108 -1.92 6.63 -2.25
C VAL A 108 -1.20 7.09 -3.51
N VAL A 109 -0.55 6.16 -4.21
CA VAL A 109 0.17 6.42 -5.45
C VAL A 109 -0.28 5.47 -6.55
N GLY A 110 -0.21 5.89 -7.80
CA GLY A 110 -0.40 5.02 -8.95
C GLY A 110 0.71 3.97 -9.07
N SER A 111 0.41 2.82 -9.65
CA SER A 111 1.40 1.74 -9.80
C SER A 111 2.51 2.05 -10.81
N THR A 112 2.20 2.87 -11.83
CA THR A 112 3.13 3.37 -12.87
C THR A 112 2.74 4.81 -13.18
N GLY A 113 3.67 5.61 -13.74
CA GLY A 113 3.38 6.97 -14.19
C GLY A 113 3.21 7.04 -15.70
N ARG A 114 3.45 8.24 -16.28
CA ARG A 114 3.31 8.58 -17.72
C ARG A 114 4.03 7.61 -18.66
N SER A 115 5.02 6.87 -18.22
CA SER A 115 5.80 5.94 -19.07
C SER A 115 5.05 4.66 -19.49
N GLY A 116 3.86 4.40 -18.97
CA GLY A 116 2.94 3.36 -19.45
C GLY A 116 3.47 1.93 -19.49
N VAL A 117 4.44 1.57 -18.65
CA VAL A 117 5.11 0.26 -18.66
C VAL A 117 4.16 -0.86 -18.23
N LYS A 118 4.25 -2.00 -18.92
CA LYS A 118 3.37 -3.19 -18.77
C LYS A 118 3.07 -3.59 -17.31
N ARG A 119 1.89 -4.16 -17.10
CA ARG A 119 1.21 -4.57 -15.85
C ARG A 119 2.04 -5.17 -14.69
N ALA A 120 3.31 -5.51 -14.88
CA ALA A 120 4.16 -6.19 -13.89
C ALA A 120 5.30 -5.32 -13.35
N LEU A 121 5.27 -3.99 -13.56
CA LEU A 121 6.36 -3.13 -13.10
C LEU A 121 5.83 -2.05 -12.15
N LEU A 122 6.50 -1.88 -11.03
CA LEU A 122 6.32 -0.75 -10.13
C LEU A 122 7.09 0.45 -10.71
N GLY A 123 6.40 1.58 -10.88
CA GLY A 123 7.02 2.82 -11.36
C GLY A 123 8.11 3.33 -10.40
N SER A 124 9.06 4.08 -10.94
CA SER A 124 10.16 4.66 -10.16
C SER A 124 9.67 5.51 -8.99
N THR A 125 8.68 6.36 -9.23
CA THR A 125 8.05 7.21 -8.21
C THR A 125 7.38 6.38 -7.13
N ALA A 126 6.50 5.43 -7.48
CA ALA A 126 5.85 4.56 -6.52
C ALA A 126 6.86 3.75 -5.70
N GLY A 127 7.91 3.24 -6.35
CA GLY A 127 8.99 2.53 -5.69
C GLY A 127 9.82 3.43 -4.75
N LYS A 128 10.05 4.70 -5.10
CA LYS A 128 10.74 5.67 -4.24
C LYS A 128 9.87 6.04 -3.04
N VAL A 129 8.60 6.36 -3.25
CA VAL A 129 7.62 6.66 -2.18
C VAL A 129 7.51 5.49 -1.20
N LEU A 130 7.35 4.26 -1.71
CA LEU A 130 7.33 3.05 -0.88
C LEU A 130 8.60 2.86 -0.02
N ARG A 131 9.74 3.37 -0.42
CA ARG A 131 11.00 3.24 0.36
C ARG A 131 11.24 4.39 1.31
N THR A 132 10.76 5.60 1.00
CA THR A 132 11.17 6.82 1.72
C THR A 132 10.08 7.40 2.63
N VAL A 133 8.81 7.26 2.29
CA VAL A 133 7.70 7.85 3.05
C VAL A 133 7.44 7.06 4.34
N GLU A 134 7.25 7.77 5.45
CA GLU A 134 7.04 7.16 6.78
C GLU A 134 5.61 6.70 7.03
N SER A 135 4.62 7.35 6.41
CA SER A 135 3.21 6.98 6.50
C SER A 135 2.91 5.64 5.82
N HIS A 136 1.76 5.04 6.09
CA HIS A 136 1.29 3.90 5.31
C HIS A 136 1.21 4.27 3.83
N VAL A 137 1.54 3.35 2.93
CA VAL A 137 1.53 3.61 1.48
C VAL A 137 0.67 2.59 0.77
N MET A 138 -0.23 3.06 -0.10
CA MET A 138 -0.98 2.20 -1.02
C MET A 138 -0.53 2.43 -2.45
N VAL A 139 -0.21 1.35 -3.14
CA VAL A 139 -0.04 1.33 -4.60
C VAL A 139 -1.37 0.96 -5.23
N ALA A 140 -2.03 1.95 -5.81
CA ALA A 140 -3.34 1.81 -6.42
C ALA A 140 -3.25 1.18 -7.80
N ARG A 141 -4.15 0.24 -8.06
CA ARG A 141 -4.37 -0.38 -9.38
C ARG A 141 -5.71 -1.12 -9.41
N GLY A 142 -6.21 -1.39 -10.59
CA GLY A 142 -7.49 -2.09 -10.74
C GLY A 142 -8.69 -1.26 -10.28
N LYS A 143 -9.66 -1.92 -9.68
CA LYS A 143 -10.93 -1.30 -9.26
C LYS A 143 -10.80 -0.69 -7.87
N ALA A 144 -11.21 0.57 -7.74
CA ALA A 144 -11.32 1.24 -6.46
C ALA A 144 -12.40 0.61 -5.56
N PRO A 145 -12.29 0.74 -4.23
CA PRO A 145 -13.31 0.23 -3.31
C PRO A 145 -14.63 0.98 -3.49
N SER A 146 -15.72 0.34 -3.11
CA SER A 146 -17.00 1.02 -2.91
C SER A 146 -16.93 1.95 -1.69
N ALA A 147 -18.01 2.72 -1.44
CA ALA A 147 -18.12 3.54 -0.23
C ALA A 147 -18.07 2.71 1.07
N ASP A 148 -18.31 1.40 0.99
CA ASP A 148 -18.24 0.49 2.15
C ASP A 148 -16.83 -0.04 2.42
N GLY A 149 -15.86 0.19 1.53
CA GLY A 149 -14.50 -0.33 1.65
C GLY A 149 -14.21 -1.55 0.78
N TYR A 150 -13.04 -2.17 0.99
CA TYR A 150 -12.64 -3.41 0.33
C TYR A 150 -13.32 -4.64 0.93
N ARG A 151 -13.57 -5.67 0.13
CA ARG A 151 -14.39 -6.82 0.56
C ARG A 151 -13.63 -8.14 0.67
N ARG A 152 -12.57 -8.34 -0.11
CA ARG A 152 -11.77 -9.58 -0.10
C ARG A 152 -10.30 -9.25 0.07
N VAL A 153 -9.81 -9.39 1.28
CA VAL A 153 -8.50 -8.90 1.70
C VAL A 153 -7.56 -10.07 1.98
N LEU A 154 -6.41 -10.09 1.28
CA LEU A 154 -5.31 -11.02 1.57
C LEU A 154 -4.34 -10.36 2.55
N LEU A 155 -3.99 -11.08 3.62
CA LEU A 155 -3.14 -10.63 4.71
C LEU A 155 -1.96 -11.60 4.92
N PRO A 156 -0.90 -11.50 4.13
CA PRO A 156 0.34 -12.22 4.42
C PRO A 156 0.92 -11.77 5.75
N THR A 157 1.19 -12.73 6.64
CA THR A 157 1.74 -12.46 7.98
C THR A 157 2.98 -13.29 8.26
N ASP A 158 3.97 -12.70 8.90
CA ASP A 158 5.12 -13.38 9.49
C ASP A 158 5.10 -13.29 11.02
N PHE A 159 3.99 -12.84 11.59
CA PHE A 159 3.78 -12.59 13.02
C PHE A 159 4.73 -11.52 13.60
N SER A 160 5.24 -10.61 12.78
CA SER A 160 6.02 -9.45 13.23
C SER A 160 5.10 -8.30 13.66
N SER A 161 5.66 -7.32 14.37
CA SER A 161 4.93 -6.09 14.71
C SER A 161 4.47 -5.31 13.48
N SER A 162 5.21 -5.39 12.38
CA SER A 162 4.82 -4.80 11.09
C SER A 162 3.60 -5.52 10.49
N ALA A 163 3.52 -6.86 10.62
CA ALA A 163 2.34 -7.62 10.22
C ALA A 163 1.12 -7.29 11.10
N GLU A 164 1.30 -7.06 12.39
CA GLU A 164 0.21 -6.59 13.27
C GLU A 164 -0.33 -5.22 12.85
N LYS A 165 0.53 -4.31 12.42
CA LYS A 165 0.10 -3.03 11.84
C LYS A 165 -0.67 -3.22 10.54
N ALA A 166 -0.24 -4.18 9.69
CA ALA A 166 -0.96 -4.52 8.46
C ALA A 166 -2.39 -5.02 8.75
N LEU A 167 -2.60 -5.81 9.80
CA LEU A 167 -3.93 -6.23 10.24
C LEU A 167 -4.82 -5.03 10.63
N LYS A 168 -4.26 -4.07 11.38
CA LYS A 168 -5.00 -2.86 11.78
C LYS A 168 -5.35 -1.98 10.58
N LEU A 169 -4.40 -1.81 9.64
CA LEU A 169 -4.62 -1.06 8.41
C LEU A 169 -5.67 -1.73 7.53
N ALA A 170 -5.60 -3.06 7.38
CA ALA A 170 -6.56 -3.82 6.59
C ALA A 170 -8.01 -3.61 7.08
N ARG A 171 -8.20 -3.62 8.40
CA ARG A 171 -9.53 -3.37 9.00
C ARG A 171 -10.03 -1.95 8.76
N ALA A 172 -9.13 -0.96 8.78
CA ALA A 172 -9.50 0.43 8.51
C ALA A 172 -9.85 0.68 7.02
N LEU A 173 -9.40 -0.19 6.12
CA LEU A 173 -9.64 -0.09 4.68
C LEU A 173 -10.81 -0.96 4.19
N ALA A 174 -11.23 -1.94 4.98
CA ALA A 174 -12.16 -2.98 4.54
C ALA A 174 -13.59 -2.74 5.03
N ALA A 175 -14.56 -3.22 4.27
CA ALA A 175 -15.96 -3.24 4.64
C ALA A 175 -16.19 -4.02 5.95
N SER A 176 -17.26 -3.69 6.67
CA SER A 176 -17.59 -4.36 7.93
C SER A 176 -17.88 -5.86 7.78
N ASP A 177 -18.35 -6.28 6.60
CA ASP A 177 -18.64 -7.66 6.23
C ASP A 177 -17.52 -8.32 5.40
N ALA A 178 -16.36 -7.66 5.28
CA ALA A 178 -15.25 -8.13 4.47
C ALA A 178 -14.75 -9.51 4.89
N GLN A 179 -14.30 -10.27 3.90
CA GLN A 179 -13.61 -11.54 4.07
C GLN A 179 -12.10 -11.30 4.14
N PHE A 180 -11.47 -11.79 5.20
CA PHE A 180 -10.03 -11.69 5.37
C PHE A 180 -9.41 -13.08 5.31
N GLU A 181 -8.35 -13.23 4.52
CA GLU A 181 -7.53 -14.44 4.54
C GLU A 181 -6.14 -14.10 5.08
N LEU A 182 -5.87 -14.49 6.33
CA LEU A 182 -4.56 -14.43 6.93
C LEU A 182 -3.75 -15.62 6.44
N VAL A 183 -2.58 -15.38 5.89
CA VAL A 183 -1.72 -16.46 5.39
C VAL A 183 -0.31 -16.34 5.90
N HIS A 184 0.21 -17.41 6.49
CA HIS A 184 1.62 -17.53 6.85
C HIS A 184 2.32 -18.49 5.91
N PHE A 185 3.39 -18.04 5.27
CA PHE A 185 4.24 -18.87 4.42
C PHE A 185 5.47 -19.30 5.20
N TRP A 186 5.74 -20.60 5.21
CA TRP A 186 6.88 -21.16 5.91
C TRP A 186 7.67 -22.14 5.04
N ARG A 187 8.95 -22.28 5.33
CA ARG A 187 9.84 -23.19 4.61
C ARG A 187 10.67 -23.98 5.62
N VAL A 188 10.98 -25.19 5.23
CA VAL A 188 11.99 -26.01 5.91
C VAL A 188 13.28 -25.88 5.11
N PRO A 189 14.43 -25.61 5.74
CA PRO A 189 15.71 -25.61 5.07
C PRO A 189 15.96 -26.91 4.32
N GLU A 190 16.56 -26.84 3.12
CA GLU A 190 16.80 -28.04 2.29
C GLU A 190 17.68 -29.07 2.98
N ALA A 191 18.65 -28.63 3.80
CA ALA A 191 19.50 -29.52 4.60
C ALA A 191 18.73 -30.40 5.59
N THR A 192 17.46 -30.04 5.89
CA THR A 192 16.61 -30.79 6.84
C THR A 192 15.75 -31.85 6.13
N ARG A 193 15.84 -32.03 4.81
CA ARG A 193 14.89 -32.87 4.03
C ARG A 193 15.33 -34.31 3.80
N SER A 194 16.46 -34.75 4.37
CA SER A 194 17.12 -35.99 3.93
C SER A 194 17.02 -37.21 4.86
N ASP A 195 16.29 -37.14 5.97
CA ASP A 195 16.14 -38.26 6.91
C ASP A 195 14.81 -38.29 7.66
N GLU A 196 14.49 -39.41 8.35
CA GLU A 196 13.27 -39.59 9.15
C GLU A 196 13.09 -38.54 10.27
N ARG A 197 14.20 -37.98 10.76
CA ARG A 197 14.16 -36.90 11.78
C ARG A 197 13.60 -35.61 11.22
N SER A 198 13.69 -35.44 9.91
CA SER A 198 13.14 -34.28 9.18
C SER A 198 11.63 -34.21 9.29
N GLU A 199 10.93 -35.35 9.22
CA GLU A 199 9.46 -35.34 9.33
C GLU A 199 8.99 -34.85 10.69
N VAL A 200 9.69 -35.23 11.78
CA VAL A 200 9.37 -34.79 13.12
C VAL A 200 9.56 -33.27 13.27
N VAL A 201 10.65 -32.72 12.70
CA VAL A 201 10.91 -31.28 12.70
C VAL A 201 9.87 -30.53 11.85
N ILE A 202 9.54 -31.04 10.67
CA ILE A 202 8.52 -30.44 9.80
C ILE A 202 7.18 -30.37 10.51
N ARG A 203 6.74 -31.46 11.16
CA ARG A 203 5.48 -31.49 11.92
C ARG A 203 5.50 -30.50 13.07
N ALA A 204 6.58 -30.46 13.86
CA ALA A 204 6.72 -29.55 14.99
C ALA A 204 6.66 -28.07 14.54
N VAL A 205 7.32 -27.74 13.42
CA VAL A 205 7.25 -26.40 12.84
C VAL A 205 5.83 -26.08 12.35
N ALA A 206 5.19 -27.00 11.63
CA ALA A 206 3.84 -26.82 11.14
C ALA A 206 2.82 -26.62 12.27
N ASP A 207 2.93 -27.42 13.36
CA ASP A 207 2.06 -27.30 14.52
C ASP A 207 2.30 -25.99 15.27
N SER A 208 3.54 -25.55 15.42
CA SER A 208 3.88 -24.27 16.03
C SER A 208 3.33 -23.09 15.23
N VAL A 209 3.47 -23.13 13.91
CA VAL A 209 2.92 -22.11 13.00
C VAL A 209 1.40 -22.08 13.06
N ARG A 210 0.75 -23.25 13.04
CA ARG A 210 -0.70 -23.37 13.14
C ARG A 210 -1.22 -22.78 14.43
N LYS A 211 -0.67 -23.20 15.57
CA LYS A 211 -1.07 -22.69 16.89
C LYS A 211 -0.96 -21.16 16.97
N ARG A 212 0.15 -20.62 16.53
CA ARG A 212 0.36 -19.17 16.52
C ARG A 212 -0.59 -18.43 15.57
N GLY A 213 -0.94 -19.06 14.44
CA GLY A 213 -1.91 -18.55 13.50
C GLY A 213 -3.33 -18.56 14.05
N GLU A 214 -3.72 -19.60 14.79
CA GLU A 214 -5.01 -19.72 15.46
C GLU A 214 -5.17 -18.66 16.56
N GLU A 215 -4.12 -18.45 17.39
CA GLU A 215 -4.09 -17.38 18.40
C GLU A 215 -4.26 -15.99 17.78
N LEU A 216 -3.56 -15.73 16.65
CA LEU A 216 -3.69 -14.49 15.91
C LEU A 216 -5.10 -14.33 15.33
N LEU A 217 -5.64 -15.39 14.73
CA LEU A 217 -6.98 -15.41 14.15
C LEU A 217 -8.05 -15.12 15.20
N GLU A 218 -8.00 -15.79 16.35
CA GLU A 218 -8.94 -15.58 17.45
C GLU A 218 -8.93 -14.11 17.92
N SER A 219 -7.75 -13.52 18.03
CA SER A 219 -7.62 -12.11 18.37
C SER A 219 -8.21 -11.20 17.29
N PHE A 220 -7.97 -11.51 16.01
CA PHE A 220 -8.41 -10.70 14.89
C PHE A 220 -9.91 -10.81 14.62
N GLN A 221 -10.49 -12.01 14.82
CA GLN A 221 -11.92 -12.28 14.60
C GLN A 221 -12.85 -11.51 15.55
N LYS A 222 -12.35 -11.02 16.68
CA LYS A 222 -13.14 -10.16 17.59
C LYS A 222 -13.74 -8.95 16.86
N ASP A 223 -13.02 -8.46 15.88
CA ASP A 223 -13.40 -7.28 15.11
C ASP A 223 -13.56 -7.57 13.59
N ALA A 224 -13.27 -8.78 13.14
CA ALA A 224 -13.36 -9.24 11.76
C ALA A 224 -13.82 -10.70 11.71
N PRO A 225 -15.11 -10.98 11.99
CA PRO A 225 -15.62 -12.34 12.20
C PRO A 225 -15.48 -13.25 10.98
N ASN A 226 -15.40 -12.68 9.77
CA ASN A 226 -15.23 -13.42 8.52
C ASN A 226 -13.75 -13.67 8.15
N ALA A 227 -12.84 -13.61 9.13
CA ALA A 227 -11.44 -13.91 8.93
C ALA A 227 -11.16 -15.42 8.96
N THR A 228 -10.21 -15.86 8.15
CA THR A 228 -9.67 -17.22 8.12
C THR A 228 -8.15 -17.18 8.21
N PHE A 229 -7.52 -18.27 8.65
CA PHE A 229 -6.07 -18.42 8.68
C PHE A 229 -5.64 -19.69 7.95
N VAL A 230 -4.58 -19.57 7.14
CA VAL A 230 -3.97 -20.69 6.43
C VAL A 230 -2.45 -20.64 6.58
N ALA A 231 -1.84 -21.76 6.96
CA ALA A 231 -0.39 -21.96 6.93
C ALA A 231 0.00 -22.71 5.64
N VAL A 232 0.88 -22.13 4.84
CA VAL A 232 1.29 -22.69 3.55
C VAL A 232 2.79 -22.94 3.51
N GLN A 233 3.19 -24.14 3.17
CA GLN A 233 4.61 -24.47 2.95
C GLN A 233 5.06 -24.00 1.57
N ALA A 234 5.56 -22.76 1.50
CA ALA A 234 6.05 -22.13 0.27
C ALA A 234 6.98 -20.97 0.60
N SER A 235 7.70 -20.42 -0.40
CA SER A 235 8.28 -19.10 -0.25
C SER A 235 7.18 -18.04 -0.26
N PRO A 236 7.28 -16.95 0.53
CA PRO A 236 6.25 -15.93 0.59
C PRO A 236 5.88 -15.38 -0.79
N GLU A 237 6.87 -15.07 -1.62
CA GLU A 237 6.65 -14.48 -2.95
C GLU A 237 5.83 -15.40 -3.86
N ARG A 238 6.22 -16.69 -3.95
CA ARG A 238 5.50 -17.69 -4.75
C ARG A 238 4.12 -17.98 -4.18
N GLY A 239 4.03 -18.06 -2.86
CA GLY A 239 2.77 -18.34 -2.18
C GLY A 239 1.75 -17.21 -2.37
N ILE A 240 2.18 -15.94 -2.25
CA ILE A 240 1.31 -14.78 -2.51
C ILE A 240 0.86 -14.78 -3.97
N ALA A 241 1.78 -14.95 -4.92
CA ALA A 241 1.43 -15.00 -6.34
C ALA A 241 0.37 -16.08 -6.62
N LYS A 242 0.59 -17.29 -6.11
CA LYS A 242 -0.37 -18.39 -6.26
C LYS A 242 -1.74 -18.06 -5.66
N LYS A 243 -1.79 -17.46 -4.47
CA LYS A 243 -3.05 -17.03 -3.83
C LYS A 243 -3.79 -16.01 -4.69
N LEU A 244 -3.08 -15.05 -5.26
CA LEU A 244 -3.64 -14.00 -6.13
C LEU A 244 -4.15 -14.56 -7.48
N ASP A 245 -3.57 -15.67 -7.95
CA ASP A 245 -4.05 -16.37 -9.14
C ASP A 245 -5.28 -17.25 -8.85
N GLU A 246 -5.41 -17.77 -7.63
CA GLU A 246 -6.50 -18.66 -7.22
C GLU A 246 -7.80 -17.95 -6.88
N ARG A 247 -7.74 -16.71 -6.45
CA ARG A 247 -8.90 -15.92 -5.99
C ARG A 247 -8.76 -14.45 -6.34
N ASP A 248 -9.90 -13.83 -6.64
CA ASP A 248 -10.01 -12.39 -6.87
C ASP A 248 -10.00 -11.62 -5.54
N TYR A 249 -8.84 -11.34 -5.01
CA TYR A 249 -8.70 -10.36 -3.92
C TYR A 249 -8.80 -8.95 -4.48
N ASP A 250 -9.48 -8.07 -3.75
CA ASP A 250 -9.58 -6.66 -4.09
C ASP A 250 -8.60 -5.77 -3.31
N LEU A 251 -7.89 -6.35 -2.32
CA LEU A 251 -6.81 -5.70 -1.59
C LEU A 251 -5.82 -6.73 -1.04
N VAL A 252 -4.52 -6.40 -1.11
CA VAL A 252 -3.48 -7.06 -0.31
C VAL A 252 -2.91 -6.06 0.68
N VAL A 253 -2.77 -6.46 1.95
CA VAL A 253 -2.10 -5.61 2.95
C VAL A 253 -0.92 -6.37 3.54
N VAL A 254 0.27 -5.77 3.47
CA VAL A 254 1.52 -6.34 3.96
C VAL A 254 2.22 -5.42 4.93
N GLY A 255 2.99 -5.96 5.86
CA GLY A 255 3.93 -5.18 6.66
C GLY A 255 5.11 -4.70 5.81
N SER A 256 5.65 -3.54 6.13
CA SER A 256 6.77 -2.95 5.38
C SER A 256 8.08 -3.74 5.52
N TYR A 257 8.29 -4.47 6.63
CA TYR A 257 9.43 -5.36 6.85
C TYR A 257 9.03 -6.55 7.72
N GLY A 258 9.84 -7.62 7.70
CA GLY A 258 9.60 -8.82 8.47
C GLY A 258 10.41 -8.87 9.76
N ARG A 259 10.65 -10.10 10.28
CA ARG A 259 11.37 -10.38 11.54
C ARG A 259 12.82 -9.87 11.57
N SER A 260 13.47 -9.66 10.43
CA SER A 260 14.81 -9.10 10.38
C SER A 260 14.76 -7.60 10.64
N LYS A 261 15.04 -7.19 11.88
CA LYS A 261 15.04 -5.80 12.36
C LYS A 261 16.17 -4.92 11.74
N LEU A 262 16.62 -5.23 10.53
CA LEU A 262 17.65 -4.47 9.83
C LEU A 262 17.05 -3.17 9.26
N ARG A 263 17.24 -2.10 10.02
CA ARG A 263 16.94 -0.70 9.69
C ARG A 263 15.46 -0.36 9.42
N ARG A 264 14.94 0.55 10.21
CA ARG A 264 13.60 1.13 10.22
C ARG A 264 13.12 1.72 8.86
N TRP A 265 14.01 1.80 7.88
CA TRP A 265 13.85 2.49 6.61
C TRP A 265 13.89 1.57 5.38
N LEU A 266 13.93 0.25 5.53
CA LEU A 266 14.01 -0.65 4.39
C LEU A 266 12.67 -1.32 4.10
N LEU A 267 12.22 -1.22 2.87
CA LEU A 267 11.12 -2.01 2.35
C LEU A 267 11.56 -3.48 2.25
N GLY A 268 10.82 -4.39 2.88
CA GLY A 268 11.10 -5.83 2.82
C GLY A 268 10.86 -6.40 1.42
N SER A 269 11.63 -7.45 1.07
CA SER A 269 11.54 -8.11 -0.24
C SER A 269 10.13 -8.58 -0.58
N VAL A 270 9.39 -9.11 0.39
CA VAL A 270 8.01 -9.57 0.21
C VAL A 270 7.07 -8.41 -0.07
N ALA A 271 7.19 -7.30 0.67
CA ALA A 271 6.39 -6.10 0.45
C ALA A 271 6.68 -5.49 -0.93
N GLU A 272 7.95 -5.36 -1.30
CA GLU A 272 8.36 -4.86 -2.61
C GLU A 272 7.89 -5.77 -3.75
N TYR A 273 8.08 -7.08 -3.62
CA TYR A 273 7.61 -8.05 -4.59
C TYR A 273 6.10 -7.96 -4.78
N THR A 274 5.34 -7.95 -3.67
CA THR A 274 3.88 -7.88 -3.70
C THR A 274 3.40 -6.57 -4.34
N ALA A 275 3.95 -5.43 -3.92
CA ALA A 275 3.63 -4.12 -4.50
C ALA A 275 3.93 -4.05 -6.01
N ARG A 276 4.94 -4.77 -6.48
CA ARG A 276 5.30 -4.84 -7.89
C ARG A 276 4.40 -5.74 -8.71
N THR A 277 4.02 -6.91 -8.19
CA THR A 277 3.43 -8.00 -8.99
C THR A 277 1.94 -8.23 -8.80
N ALA A 278 1.35 -7.80 -7.68
CA ALA A 278 -0.06 -8.04 -7.41
C ALA A 278 -0.97 -7.38 -8.48
N PRO A 279 -2.03 -8.05 -8.93
CA PRO A 279 -2.99 -7.51 -9.90
C PRO A 279 -3.98 -6.51 -9.27
N CYS A 280 -4.10 -6.50 -7.96
CA CYS A 280 -4.97 -5.65 -7.17
C CYS A 280 -4.15 -4.61 -6.36
N PRO A 281 -4.80 -3.62 -5.70
CA PRO A 281 -4.11 -2.66 -4.85
C PRO A 281 -3.33 -3.33 -3.72
N VAL A 282 -2.19 -2.74 -3.38
CA VAL A 282 -1.35 -3.22 -2.29
C VAL A 282 -1.12 -2.09 -1.29
N ALA A 283 -1.56 -2.28 -0.05
CA ALA A 283 -1.24 -1.39 1.05
C ALA A 283 -0.06 -1.94 1.86
N VAL A 284 0.91 -1.08 2.13
CA VAL A 284 2.10 -1.39 2.92
C VAL A 284 2.02 -0.66 4.24
N ALA A 285 1.88 -1.41 5.32
CA ALA A 285 1.78 -0.86 6.67
C ALA A 285 3.16 -0.52 7.21
N ARG A 286 3.32 0.70 7.71
CA ARG A 286 4.52 1.17 8.38
C ARG A 286 4.42 0.97 9.89
N PRO A 287 5.52 0.74 10.58
CA PRO A 287 5.55 0.81 12.05
C PRO A 287 5.42 2.26 12.52
N ASP A 288 5.09 2.42 13.79
CA ASP A 288 5.16 3.71 14.49
C ASP A 288 6.60 4.13 14.70
#